data_6ee8e25a03d21a329b613e7a9653549e
#
_entry.id   6ee8e25a03d21a329b613e7a9653549e
#
_cell.length_a   1.000
_cell.length_b   1.000
_cell.length_c   1.000
_cell.angle_alpha   90.00
_cell.angle_beta   90.00
_cell.angle_gamma   90.00
#
_symmetry.space_group_name_H-M   'P 1'
#
loop_
_entity.id
_entity.type
_entity.pdbx_description
1 polymer ?
#
loop_
_entity_poly.entity_id
_entity_poly.type
_entity_poly.pdbx_seq_one_letter_code
_entity_poly.pdbx_strand_id
1 'polypeptide(L)'
;MQDATDNSLIHTALREAEEEVGIQPAMVNVVGVLPPVTSSTGFAVTPVVGIIPAGLSLDINPDEVESTFAMPLAEALRLSRYSGLTLRRGHRQHQVWLSWYEDYFIWGMTAGIIRALSQQIALP
;
A
#
# COMPACT_ATOMS: atom_id res chain seq x y z
N MET A 1 -9.47 2.43 -8.19
CA MET A 1 -10.06 3.76 -8.44
C MET A 1 -11.50 3.80 -7.95
N GLN A 2 -11.96 4.96 -7.59
CA GLN A 2 -13.31 5.10 -7.09
C GLN A 2 -14.34 4.87 -8.20
N ASP A 3 -15.29 4.02 -7.90
CA ASP A 3 -16.40 3.68 -8.76
C ASP A 3 -17.58 4.60 -8.43
N ALA A 4 -18.50 4.80 -9.38
CA ALA A 4 -19.68 5.63 -9.16
C ALA A 4 -20.59 5.10 -8.04
N THR A 5 -20.51 3.81 -7.71
CA THR A 5 -21.27 3.19 -6.63
C THR A 5 -20.58 3.28 -5.27
N ASP A 6 -19.32 3.71 -5.22
CA ASP A 6 -18.58 3.82 -3.97
C ASP A 6 -18.99 5.07 -3.20
N ASN A 7 -19.30 4.91 -1.90
CA ASN A 7 -19.75 6.00 -1.04
C ASN A 7 -18.63 6.85 -0.49
N SER A 8 -17.40 6.32 -0.52
CA SER A 8 -16.23 7.00 0.03
C SER A 8 -14.94 6.35 -0.49
N LEU A 9 -13.81 6.99 -0.25
CA LEU A 9 -12.51 6.43 -0.58
C LEU A 9 -12.22 5.16 0.23
N ILE A 10 -12.71 5.10 1.48
CA ILE A 10 -12.59 3.88 2.29
C ILE A 10 -13.37 2.74 1.66
N HIS A 11 -14.60 3.00 1.22
CA HIS A 11 -15.43 2.01 0.54
C HIS A 11 -14.73 1.49 -0.72
N THR A 12 -14.15 2.41 -1.51
CA THR A 12 -13.39 2.04 -2.70
C THR A 12 -12.23 1.09 -2.38
N ALA A 13 -11.44 1.41 -1.35
CA ALA A 13 -10.30 0.59 -0.95
C ALA A 13 -10.75 -0.82 -0.51
N LEU A 14 -11.83 -0.91 0.26
CA LEU A 14 -12.35 -2.19 0.71
C LEU A 14 -12.91 -3.02 -0.43
N ARG A 15 -13.60 -2.39 -1.38
CA ARG A 15 -14.12 -3.06 -2.57
C ARG A 15 -12.98 -3.63 -3.42
N GLU A 16 -11.96 -2.83 -3.67
CA GLU A 16 -10.80 -3.28 -4.46
C GLU A 16 -10.05 -4.43 -3.78
N ALA A 17 -9.90 -4.38 -2.45
CA ALA A 17 -9.26 -5.47 -1.71
C ALA A 17 -10.06 -6.76 -1.84
N GLU A 18 -11.39 -6.69 -1.83
CA GLU A 18 -12.22 -7.87 -2.05
C GLU A 18 -12.05 -8.42 -3.45
N GLU A 19 -12.04 -7.56 -4.46
CA GLU A 19 -11.89 -7.97 -5.85
C GLU A 19 -10.50 -8.56 -6.13
N GLU A 20 -9.45 -7.98 -5.56
CA GLU A 20 -8.08 -8.35 -5.87
C GLU A 20 -7.59 -9.57 -5.08
N VAL A 21 -7.89 -9.63 -3.80
CA VAL A 21 -7.34 -10.66 -2.90
C VAL A 21 -8.39 -11.39 -2.06
N GLY A 22 -9.67 -11.12 -2.26
CA GLY A 22 -10.74 -11.86 -1.61
C GLY A 22 -10.96 -11.50 -0.14
N ILE A 23 -10.49 -10.36 0.33
CA ILE A 23 -10.75 -9.92 1.71
C ILE A 23 -12.13 -9.27 1.76
N GLN A 24 -13.04 -9.88 2.53
CA GLN A 24 -14.37 -9.32 2.69
C GLN A 24 -14.32 -8.05 3.54
N PRO A 25 -15.03 -6.97 3.14
CA PRO A 25 -15.00 -5.71 3.89
C PRO A 25 -15.36 -5.86 5.37
N ALA A 26 -16.27 -6.77 5.71
CA ALA A 26 -16.67 -7.01 7.09
C ALA A 26 -15.52 -7.54 7.97
N MET A 27 -14.46 -8.09 7.35
CA MET A 27 -13.31 -8.62 8.06
C MET A 27 -12.24 -7.58 8.33
N VAL A 28 -12.40 -6.37 7.80
CA VAL A 28 -11.38 -5.31 7.90
C VAL A 28 -11.78 -4.32 8.98
N ASN A 29 -10.89 -4.11 9.95
CA ASN A 29 -11.01 -3.04 10.92
C ASN A 29 -10.19 -1.84 10.42
N VAL A 30 -10.84 -0.84 9.84
CA VAL A 30 -10.17 0.35 9.31
C VAL A 30 -9.68 1.19 10.48
N VAL A 31 -8.38 1.42 10.55
CA VAL A 31 -7.78 2.20 11.65
C VAL A 31 -7.47 3.64 11.24
N GLY A 32 -7.41 3.93 9.95
CA GLY A 32 -7.19 5.30 9.52
C GLY A 32 -6.81 5.39 8.06
N VAL A 33 -6.55 6.64 7.63
CA VAL A 33 -6.07 6.94 6.29
C VAL A 33 -4.79 7.76 6.40
N LEU A 34 -3.91 7.60 5.41
CA LEU A 34 -2.70 8.42 5.31
C LEU A 34 -2.95 9.60 4.37
N PRO A 35 -2.11 10.64 4.44
CA PRO A 35 -2.19 11.73 3.48
C PRO A 35 -2.09 11.21 2.05
N PRO A 36 -2.83 11.81 1.10
CA PRO A 36 -2.78 11.37 -0.29
C PRO A 36 -1.38 11.48 -0.88
N VAL A 37 -1.04 10.51 -1.73
CA VAL A 37 0.18 10.55 -2.53
C VAL A 37 -0.20 10.66 -4.00
N THR A 38 0.66 11.32 -4.79
CA THR A 38 0.42 11.46 -6.22
C THR A 38 1.21 10.41 -6.98
N SER A 39 0.53 9.66 -7.85
CA SER A 39 1.19 8.68 -8.70
C SER A 39 1.98 9.38 -9.81
N SER A 40 2.86 8.63 -10.50
CA SER A 40 3.64 9.16 -11.63
C SER A 40 2.75 9.62 -12.79
N THR A 41 1.51 9.13 -12.86
CA THR A 41 0.55 9.52 -13.89
C THR A 41 -0.40 10.64 -13.46
N GLY A 42 -0.19 11.22 -12.26
CA GLY A 42 -0.94 12.37 -11.77
C GLY A 42 -2.19 12.05 -10.98
N PHE A 43 -2.46 10.79 -10.67
CA PHE A 43 -3.60 10.42 -9.84
C PHE A 43 -3.29 10.60 -8.36
N ALA A 44 -4.23 11.16 -7.61
CA ALA A 44 -4.15 11.22 -6.16
C ALA A 44 -4.62 9.88 -5.59
N VAL A 45 -3.79 9.26 -4.76
CA VAL A 45 -4.09 7.97 -4.12
C VAL A 45 -4.09 8.17 -2.61
N THR A 46 -5.20 7.81 -1.98
CA THR A 46 -5.34 7.89 -0.52
C THR A 46 -5.15 6.50 0.08
N PRO A 47 -4.04 6.26 0.79
CA PRO A 47 -3.84 4.96 1.45
C PRO A 47 -4.81 4.78 2.62
N VAL A 48 -5.44 3.63 2.68
CA VAL A 48 -6.31 3.24 3.78
C VAL A 48 -5.64 2.11 4.54
N VAL A 49 -5.51 2.28 5.85
CA VAL A 49 -4.86 1.30 6.72
C VAL A 49 -5.93 0.52 7.47
N GLY A 50 -5.90 -0.79 7.32
CA GLY A 50 -6.83 -1.69 8.00
C GLY A 50 -6.12 -2.86 8.64
N ILE A 51 -6.77 -3.44 9.65
CA ILE A 51 -6.29 -4.63 10.32
C ILE A 51 -7.24 -5.77 9.99
N ILE A 52 -6.67 -6.92 9.64
CA ILE A 52 -7.44 -8.14 9.31
C ILE A 52 -7.08 -9.26 10.29
N PRO A 53 -7.96 -10.26 10.46
CA PRO A 53 -7.64 -11.40 11.31
C PRO A 53 -6.42 -12.17 10.81
N ALA A 54 -5.61 -12.66 11.75
CA ALA A 54 -4.48 -13.52 11.42
C ALA A 54 -4.99 -14.84 10.83
N GLY A 55 -4.25 -15.38 9.87
CA GLY A 55 -4.60 -16.66 9.25
C GLY A 55 -5.73 -16.59 8.23
N LEU A 56 -6.14 -15.37 7.86
CA LEU A 56 -7.15 -15.21 6.83
C LEU A 56 -6.62 -15.71 5.48
N SER A 57 -7.41 -16.57 4.83
CA SER A 57 -7.07 -17.12 3.53
C SER A 57 -7.37 -16.11 2.44
N LEU A 58 -6.38 -15.81 1.60
CA LEU A 58 -6.55 -14.86 0.50
C LEU A 58 -6.91 -15.61 -0.78
N ASP A 59 -7.83 -15.04 -1.56
CA ASP A 59 -8.23 -15.55 -2.86
C ASP A 59 -7.79 -14.53 -3.92
N ILE A 60 -6.64 -14.79 -4.52
CA ILE A 60 -6.00 -13.85 -5.44
C ILE A 60 -6.70 -13.87 -6.80
N ASN A 61 -7.04 -12.68 -7.30
CA ASN A 61 -7.47 -12.52 -8.69
C ASN A 61 -6.21 -12.47 -9.57
N PRO A 62 -5.91 -13.52 -10.36
CA PRO A 62 -4.65 -13.59 -11.10
C PRO A 62 -4.54 -12.56 -12.22
N ASP A 63 -5.64 -11.95 -12.64
CA ASP A 63 -5.62 -10.89 -13.66
C ASP A 63 -5.09 -9.57 -13.12
N GLU A 64 -5.13 -9.38 -11.81
CA GLU A 64 -4.74 -8.12 -11.17
C GLU A 64 -3.59 -8.28 -10.17
N VAL A 65 -3.45 -9.47 -9.58
CA VAL A 65 -2.46 -9.73 -8.52
C VAL A 65 -1.61 -10.92 -8.90
N GLU A 66 -0.31 -10.74 -8.96
CA GLU A 66 0.64 -11.80 -9.27
C GLU A 66 0.86 -12.72 -8.06
N SER A 67 1.09 -12.11 -6.89
CA SER A 67 1.29 -12.87 -5.65
C SER A 67 1.07 -11.98 -4.44
N THR A 68 0.93 -12.60 -3.28
CA THR A 68 0.91 -11.91 -2.00
C THR A 68 1.96 -12.53 -1.07
N PHE A 69 2.39 -11.75 -0.10
CA PHE A 69 3.27 -12.25 0.94
C PHE A 69 3.00 -11.49 2.24
N ALA A 70 3.39 -12.10 3.36
CA ALA A 70 3.30 -11.46 4.66
C ALA A 70 4.69 -11.03 5.10
N MET A 71 4.78 -9.87 5.73
CA MET A 71 6.01 -9.29 6.22
C MET A 71 5.82 -8.85 7.66
N PRO A 72 6.75 -9.16 8.58
CA PRO A 72 6.62 -8.67 9.95
C PRO A 72 6.49 -7.14 9.98
N LEU A 73 5.53 -6.64 10.75
CA LEU A 73 5.24 -5.20 10.78
C LEU A 73 6.46 -4.38 11.18
N ALA A 74 7.22 -4.85 12.19
CA ALA A 74 8.42 -4.15 12.63
C ALA A 74 9.46 -4.01 11.51
N GLU A 75 9.55 -5.00 10.62
CA GLU A 75 10.45 -4.94 9.46
C GLU A 75 9.91 -3.98 8.40
N ALA A 76 8.60 -4.05 8.12
CA ALA A 76 7.98 -3.17 7.12
C ALA A 76 8.12 -1.70 7.51
N LEU A 77 8.05 -1.39 8.79
CA LEU A 77 8.09 -0.01 9.30
C LEU A 77 9.51 0.50 9.61
N ARG A 78 10.54 -0.31 9.36
CA ARG A 78 11.92 0.14 9.58
C ARG A 78 12.35 1.06 8.45
N LEU A 79 12.57 2.35 8.76
CA LEU A 79 12.92 3.36 7.76
C LEU A 79 14.22 3.04 7.02
N SER A 80 15.20 2.46 7.71
CA SER A 80 16.49 2.13 7.10
C SER A 80 16.41 1.04 6.03
N ARG A 81 15.29 0.32 5.96
CA ARG A 81 15.04 -0.70 4.95
C ARG A 81 14.85 -0.09 3.55
N TYR A 82 14.41 1.16 3.48
CA TYR A 82 14.04 1.78 2.22
C TYR A 82 15.17 2.67 1.71
N SER A 83 15.65 2.35 0.49
CA SER A 83 16.67 3.13 -0.20
C SER A 83 16.00 4.08 -1.18
N GLY A 84 16.46 5.31 -1.21
CA GLY A 84 15.93 6.31 -2.12
C GLY A 84 16.71 6.33 -3.43
N LEU A 85 15.99 6.43 -4.54
CA LEU A 85 16.55 6.62 -5.86
C LEU A 85 15.92 7.87 -6.46
N THR A 86 16.75 8.81 -6.89
CA THR A 86 16.27 10.02 -7.53
C THR A 86 16.20 9.81 -9.04
N LEU A 87 15.00 9.95 -9.59
CA LEU A 87 14.76 9.89 -11.02
C LEU A 87 14.45 11.28 -11.54
N ARG A 88 15.05 11.63 -12.69
CA ARG A 88 14.80 12.90 -13.36
C ARG A 88 13.93 12.67 -14.59
N ARG A 89 12.79 13.37 -14.63
CA ARG A 89 11.88 13.39 -15.78
C ARG A 89 11.71 14.83 -16.23
N GLY A 90 12.34 15.21 -17.35
CA GLY A 90 12.32 16.58 -17.81
C GLY A 90 12.93 17.50 -16.76
N HIS A 91 12.12 18.47 -16.26
CA HIS A 91 12.56 19.42 -15.23
C HIS A 91 12.22 18.97 -13.82
N ARG A 92 11.60 17.80 -13.64
CA ARG A 92 11.17 17.30 -12.33
C ARG A 92 12.07 16.18 -11.85
N GLN A 93 12.37 16.22 -10.56
CA GLN A 93 13.03 15.13 -9.87
C GLN A 93 12.00 14.38 -9.05
N HIS A 94 12.01 13.05 -9.15
CA HIS A 94 11.16 12.18 -8.36
C HIS A 94 12.02 11.27 -7.51
N GLN A 95 11.67 11.16 -6.25
CA GLN A 95 12.30 10.18 -5.38
C GLN A 95 11.48 8.91 -5.34
N VAL A 96 12.12 7.79 -5.65
CA VAL A 96 11.49 6.46 -5.63
C VAL A 96 12.13 5.68 -4.49
N TRP A 97 11.29 5.04 -3.68
CA TRP A 97 11.76 4.23 -2.56
C TRP A 97 11.79 2.77 -2.95
N LEU A 98 12.81 2.07 -2.50
CA LEU A 98 13.08 0.67 -2.86
C LEU A 98 13.38 -0.12 -1.60
N SER A 99 12.92 -1.36 -1.56
CA SER A 99 13.22 -2.30 -0.49
C SER A 99 13.13 -3.73 -1.00
N TRP A 100 13.82 -4.63 -0.31
CA TRP A 100 13.70 -6.07 -0.53
C TRP A 100 13.28 -6.76 0.76
N TYR A 101 12.38 -7.72 0.64
CA TYR A 101 12.04 -8.64 1.72
C TYR A 101 12.06 -10.05 1.15
N GLU A 102 13.02 -10.87 1.57
CA GLU A 102 13.29 -12.18 0.98
C GLU A 102 13.46 -12.03 -0.54
N ASP A 103 12.65 -12.69 -1.35
CA ASP A 103 12.70 -12.61 -2.81
C ASP A 103 11.76 -11.55 -3.39
N TYR A 104 11.07 -10.78 -2.52
CA TYR A 104 10.08 -9.81 -2.95
C TYR A 104 10.68 -8.41 -3.02
N PHE A 105 10.52 -7.78 -4.17
CA PHE A 105 10.97 -6.41 -4.40
C PHE A 105 9.82 -5.44 -4.14
N ILE A 106 9.99 -4.60 -3.12
CA ILE A 106 9.01 -3.60 -2.74
C ILE A 106 9.51 -2.26 -3.25
N TRP A 107 8.77 -1.63 -4.15
CA TRP A 107 9.23 -0.41 -4.78
C TRP A 107 8.09 0.54 -5.13
N GLY A 108 8.48 1.74 -5.57
CA GLY A 108 7.56 2.74 -6.08
C GLY A 108 6.58 3.23 -5.03
N MET A 109 5.32 3.34 -5.43
CA MET A 109 4.28 3.89 -4.57
C MET A 109 4.08 3.05 -3.30
N THR A 110 4.11 1.73 -3.41
CA THR A 110 3.92 0.84 -2.26
C THR A 110 5.00 1.08 -1.20
N ALA A 111 6.27 1.12 -1.59
CA ALA A 111 7.36 1.39 -0.67
C ALA A 111 7.23 2.80 -0.06
N GLY A 112 6.83 3.78 -0.85
CA GLY A 112 6.60 5.14 -0.38
C GLY A 112 5.47 5.24 0.64
N ILE A 113 4.37 4.51 0.41
CA ILE A 113 3.24 4.47 1.33
C ILE A 113 3.65 3.83 2.66
N ILE A 114 4.33 2.70 2.62
CA ILE A 114 4.78 2.02 3.84
C ILE A 114 5.76 2.90 4.62
N ARG A 115 6.67 3.56 3.91
CA ARG A 115 7.59 4.49 4.53
C ARG A 115 6.86 5.67 5.20
N ALA A 116 5.83 6.21 4.55
CA ALA A 116 5.01 7.27 5.12
C ALA A 116 4.28 6.80 6.37
N LEU A 117 3.74 5.58 6.36
CA LEU A 117 3.14 4.98 7.54
C LEU A 117 4.16 4.86 8.70
N SER A 118 5.37 4.43 8.39
CA SER A 118 6.44 4.32 9.36
C SER A 118 6.76 5.66 10.04
N GLN A 119 6.69 6.75 9.29
CA GLN A 119 6.92 8.10 9.84
C GLN A 119 5.76 8.57 10.71
N GLN A 120 4.53 8.10 10.46
CA GLN A 120 3.37 8.45 11.27
C GLN A 120 3.33 7.66 12.59
N ILE A 121 3.92 6.49 12.61
CA ILE A 121 3.94 5.62 13.78
C ILE A 121 5.32 5.70 14.40
N ALA A 122 5.41 6.30 15.59
CA ALA A 122 6.67 6.35 16.34
C ALA A 122 6.90 4.98 16.98
N LEU A 123 7.69 4.14 16.34
CA LEU A 123 8.11 2.87 16.93
C LEU A 123 9.34 3.11 17.80
N PRO A 124 9.35 2.55 19.03
CA PRO A 124 10.53 2.63 19.88
C PRO A 124 11.73 1.85 19.32
#